data_cdfbe579b09e97000d18e54ef75fea46
#
_entry.id   cdfbe579b09e97000d18e54ef75fea46
#
_cell.length_a   1.000
_cell.length_b   1.000
_cell.length_c   1.000
_cell.angle_alpha   90.00
_cell.angle_beta   90.00
_cell.angle_gamma   90.00
#
_symmetry.space_group_name_H-M   'P 1'
#
loop_
_entity.id
_entity.type
_entity.pdbx_description
1 polymer ?
#
loop_
_entity_poly.entity_id
_entity_poly.type
_entity_poly.pdbx_seq_one_letter_code
_entity_poly.pdbx_strand_id
1 'polypeptide(L)'
;MRAIVKAAVQRDLGIVLIPVTEEMAFHMNGRLMISTVPRKFVDTPEGVLPAVEHEIASDPRLQVFFQHERVINACGGVNAIEAWATQFTKCQYSKHDRPSTILDTERVGHSAVRICPQCYKQSCGSSPKLEKIAARNTARWIAETAKHRLKSEGPLTIPELLLWSMLAGVFDLIPEEVARTVTDRPEPKVISGTRKESDMDCQPAVKELIAKQAQKCFKVDPEVPGAFVLRPKKTRAEDSKYTRWVKTRPCCGCGARSDDPHHIIGHGQGGMGTKAHDFFTIPLCRKCHDALHEDVAVWEAEHGSQVQLLFEFLDFSFGIGAIA
;
A
#
# COMPACT_ATOMS: atom_id res chain seq x y z
N MET A 1 -16.48 14.13 7.90
CA MET A 1 -16.86 15.54 7.72
C MET A 1 -15.80 16.41 8.37
N ARG A 2 -15.48 17.57 7.79
CA ARG A 2 -14.68 18.65 8.42
C ARG A 2 -15.48 19.93 8.36
N ALA A 3 -15.48 20.70 9.45
CA ALA A 3 -16.19 21.96 9.50
C ALA A 3 -15.41 23.00 10.30
N ILE A 4 -15.56 24.25 9.96
CA ILE A 4 -15.07 25.39 10.74
C ILE A 4 -16.24 25.92 11.53
N VAL A 5 -16.05 26.06 12.83
CA VAL A 5 -17.05 26.57 13.75
C VAL A 5 -16.42 27.56 14.73
N LYS A 6 -17.15 28.58 15.09
CA LYS A 6 -16.75 29.50 16.14
C LYS A 6 -17.33 29.03 17.46
N ALA A 7 -16.48 28.49 18.30
CA ALA A 7 -16.90 27.99 19.60
C ALA A 7 -17.13 29.13 20.61
N ALA A 8 -18.18 29.06 21.40
CA ALA A 8 -18.43 29.95 22.55
C ALA A 8 -18.02 29.20 23.83
N VAL A 9 -17.07 29.75 24.57
CA VAL A 9 -16.56 29.16 25.80
C VAL A 9 -17.27 29.78 27.00
N GLN A 10 -17.96 28.95 27.77
CA GLN A 10 -18.53 29.33 29.08
C GLN A 10 -17.58 28.84 30.17
N ARG A 11 -16.63 29.71 30.55
CA ARG A 11 -15.55 29.35 31.47
C ARG A 11 -16.03 28.90 32.85
N ASP A 12 -17.06 29.57 33.37
CA ASP A 12 -17.62 29.31 34.70
C ASP A 12 -18.26 27.93 34.83
N LEU A 13 -18.72 27.37 33.69
CA LEU A 13 -19.35 26.05 33.63
C LEU A 13 -18.41 24.98 33.07
N GLY A 14 -17.23 25.36 32.58
CA GLY A 14 -16.32 24.43 31.92
C GLY A 14 -16.90 23.83 30.62
N ILE A 15 -17.81 24.58 29.95
CA ILE A 15 -18.52 24.10 28.77
C ILE A 15 -18.08 24.90 27.52
N VAL A 16 -17.98 24.19 26.40
CA VAL A 16 -17.81 24.79 25.09
C VAL A 16 -19.04 24.54 24.26
N LEU A 17 -19.70 25.60 23.81
CA LEU A 17 -20.85 25.54 22.92
C LEU A 17 -20.38 25.67 21.48
N ILE A 18 -20.76 24.70 20.64
CA ILE A 18 -20.47 24.68 19.22
C ILE A 18 -21.79 24.82 18.47
N PRO A 19 -22.04 25.94 17.75
CA PRO A 19 -23.20 26.07 16.91
C PRO A 19 -23.09 25.09 15.73
N VAL A 20 -24.12 24.32 15.50
CA VAL A 20 -24.15 23.31 14.43
C VAL A 20 -25.35 23.55 13.52
N THR A 21 -25.13 23.38 12.22
CA THR A 21 -26.22 23.31 11.24
C THR A 21 -26.88 21.92 11.26
N GLU A 22 -28.04 21.76 10.65
CA GLU A 22 -28.70 20.44 10.54
C GLU A 22 -27.80 19.40 9.88
N GLU A 23 -27.07 19.80 8.83
CA GLU A 23 -26.12 18.95 8.13
C GLU A 23 -24.98 18.51 9.06
N MET A 24 -24.46 19.41 9.88
CA MET A 24 -23.42 19.11 10.85
C MET A 24 -23.92 18.18 11.95
N ALA A 25 -25.12 18.43 12.48
CA ALA A 25 -25.72 17.63 13.55
C ALA A 25 -25.87 16.16 13.16
N PHE A 26 -26.22 15.88 11.90
CA PHE A 26 -26.33 14.50 11.40
C PHE A 26 -25.01 13.72 11.51
N HIS A 27 -23.87 14.40 11.39
CA HIS A 27 -22.55 13.77 11.43
C HIS A 27 -21.87 13.84 12.82
N MET A 28 -22.45 14.53 13.79
CA MET A 28 -21.86 14.74 15.12
C MET A 28 -22.27 13.67 16.15
N ASN A 29 -22.40 12.44 15.72
CA ASN A 29 -22.69 11.30 16.59
C ASN A 29 -21.38 10.65 17.07
N GLY A 30 -21.20 10.54 18.40
CA GLY A 30 -20.06 9.86 19.00
C GLY A 30 -18.91 10.79 19.39
N ARG A 31 -17.69 10.28 19.31
CA ARG A 31 -16.48 11.04 19.69
C ARG A 31 -16.06 12.01 18.60
N LEU A 32 -15.82 13.25 18.99
CA LEU A 32 -15.34 14.30 18.09
C LEU A 32 -13.92 14.68 18.49
N MET A 33 -13.08 14.95 17.48
CA MET A 33 -11.77 15.57 17.66
C MET A 33 -11.89 17.04 17.25
N ILE A 34 -11.52 17.95 18.16
CA ILE A 34 -11.55 19.40 17.95
C ILE A 34 -10.09 19.88 17.90
N SER A 35 -9.74 20.66 16.91
CA SER A 35 -8.42 21.27 16.75
C SER A 35 -8.54 22.75 16.40
N THR A 36 -7.46 23.51 16.60
CA THR A 36 -7.36 24.88 16.11
C THR A 36 -7.36 24.91 14.59
N VAL A 37 -7.91 25.99 14.02
CA VAL A 37 -7.97 26.16 12.57
C VAL A 37 -6.57 26.34 11.99
N PRO A 38 -6.15 25.50 11.02
CA PRO A 38 -4.89 25.66 10.31
C PRO A 38 -4.83 27.00 9.56
N ARG A 39 -3.62 27.57 9.45
CA ARG A 39 -3.41 28.91 8.83
C ARG A 39 -4.08 29.07 7.48
N LYS A 40 -4.11 28.03 6.65
CA LYS A 40 -4.72 28.03 5.31
C LYS A 40 -6.24 28.20 5.31
N PHE A 41 -6.91 28.06 6.44
CA PHE A 41 -8.36 28.17 6.57
C PHE A 41 -8.80 29.33 7.49
N VAL A 42 -7.89 30.21 7.91
CA VAL A 42 -8.20 31.31 8.86
C VAL A 42 -9.29 32.23 8.31
N ASP A 43 -9.25 32.49 6.99
CA ASP A 43 -10.20 33.38 6.31
C ASP A 43 -11.41 32.62 5.71
N THR A 44 -11.53 31.31 5.98
CA THR A 44 -12.64 30.52 5.48
C THR A 44 -13.87 30.72 6.36
N PRO A 45 -15.06 30.97 5.77
CA PRO A 45 -16.30 31.13 6.53
C PRO A 45 -16.63 29.88 7.36
N GLU A 46 -17.41 30.08 8.43
CA GLU A 46 -17.94 29.00 9.24
C GLU A 46 -18.85 28.08 8.42
N GLY A 47 -18.80 26.81 8.69
CA GLY A 47 -19.61 25.80 8.01
C GLY A 47 -18.86 24.52 7.68
N VAL A 48 -19.52 23.65 6.97
CA VAL A 48 -18.94 22.40 6.47
C VAL A 48 -17.93 22.69 5.38
N LEU A 49 -16.70 22.26 5.58
CA LEU A 49 -15.68 22.37 4.54
C LEU A 49 -15.98 21.42 3.38
N PRO A 50 -15.82 21.87 2.14
CA PRO A 50 -15.99 20.99 0.99
C PRO A 50 -15.06 19.78 1.09
N ALA A 51 -15.49 18.67 0.53
CA ALA A 51 -14.65 17.50 0.40
C ALA A 51 -13.37 17.87 -0.35
N VAL A 52 -12.25 17.31 0.09
CA VAL A 52 -10.96 17.52 -0.60
C VAL A 52 -11.09 16.97 -2.01
N GLU A 53 -10.93 17.83 -3.00
CA GLU A 53 -10.84 17.38 -4.38
C GLU A 53 -9.41 16.90 -4.66
N HIS A 54 -9.32 15.68 -5.18
CA HIS A 54 -8.07 15.07 -5.60
C HIS A 54 -7.95 15.23 -7.11
N GLU A 55 -7.21 16.23 -7.58
CA GLU A 55 -6.99 16.47 -9.01
C GLU A 55 -6.44 15.23 -9.72
N ILE A 56 -5.59 14.50 -9.04
CA ILE A 56 -5.01 13.24 -9.52
C ILE A 56 -6.06 12.18 -9.89
N ALA A 57 -7.24 12.20 -9.25
CA ALA A 57 -8.34 11.29 -9.58
C ALA A 57 -8.95 11.55 -10.97
N SER A 58 -8.67 12.71 -11.56
CA SER A 58 -9.10 13.09 -12.91
C SER A 58 -7.97 13.01 -13.94
N ASP A 59 -6.75 12.64 -13.53
CA ASP A 59 -5.61 12.52 -14.45
C ASP A 59 -5.86 11.36 -15.44
N PRO A 60 -5.91 11.64 -16.76
CA PRO A 60 -6.20 10.62 -17.77
C PRO A 60 -5.13 9.52 -17.81
N ARG A 61 -3.88 9.80 -17.47
CA ARG A 61 -2.78 8.83 -17.42
C ARG A 61 -2.98 7.78 -16.35
N LEU A 62 -3.69 8.11 -15.28
CA LEU A 62 -3.93 7.23 -14.14
C LEU A 62 -5.27 6.48 -14.20
N GLN A 63 -6.10 6.70 -15.20
CA GLN A 63 -7.42 6.06 -15.27
C GLN A 63 -7.32 4.53 -15.32
N VAL A 64 -6.37 3.97 -16.08
CA VAL A 64 -6.14 2.52 -16.15
C VAL A 64 -5.68 1.97 -14.79
N PHE A 65 -4.82 2.70 -14.10
CA PHE A 65 -4.36 2.34 -12.75
C PHE A 65 -5.52 2.30 -11.75
N PHE A 66 -6.34 3.34 -11.72
CA PHE A 66 -7.47 3.41 -10.78
C PHE A 66 -8.57 2.38 -11.06
N GLN A 67 -8.70 1.90 -12.31
CA GLN A 67 -9.69 0.87 -12.67
C GLN A 67 -9.14 -0.56 -12.53
N HIS A 68 -7.87 -0.72 -12.20
CA HIS A 68 -7.26 -2.04 -12.10
C HIS A 68 -7.74 -2.78 -10.82
N GLU A 69 -8.16 -4.04 -10.99
CA GLU A 69 -8.74 -4.86 -9.92
C GLU A 69 -7.83 -4.97 -8.67
N ARG A 70 -6.51 -5.16 -8.87
CA ARG A 70 -5.55 -5.21 -7.75
C ARG A 70 -5.53 -3.91 -6.94
N VAL A 71 -5.68 -2.76 -7.58
CA VAL A 71 -5.71 -1.44 -6.93
C VAL A 71 -7.00 -1.26 -6.14
N ILE A 72 -8.13 -1.64 -6.74
CA ILE A 72 -9.44 -1.62 -6.09
C ILE A 72 -9.45 -2.53 -4.86
N ASN A 73 -8.94 -3.75 -5.00
CA ASN A 73 -8.85 -4.72 -3.90
C ASN A 73 -7.90 -4.26 -2.79
N ALA A 74 -6.80 -3.58 -3.13
CA ALA A 74 -5.91 -2.96 -2.15
C ALA A 74 -6.59 -1.88 -1.30
N CYS A 75 -7.68 -1.27 -1.80
CA CYS A 75 -8.51 -0.29 -1.09
C CYS A 75 -9.75 -0.90 -0.39
N GLY A 76 -9.88 -2.22 -0.34
CA GLY A 76 -11.00 -2.91 0.31
C GLY A 76 -12.07 -3.41 -0.66
N GLY A 77 -11.86 -3.28 -1.96
CA GLY A 77 -12.72 -3.83 -3.01
C GLY A 77 -14.02 -3.04 -3.23
N VAL A 78 -14.88 -3.61 -4.06
CA VAL A 78 -16.15 -2.98 -4.47
C VAL A 78 -17.08 -2.70 -3.28
N ASN A 79 -17.13 -3.58 -2.29
CA ASN A 79 -17.95 -3.40 -1.10
C ASN A 79 -17.58 -2.13 -0.32
N ALA A 80 -16.29 -1.80 -0.25
CA ALA A 80 -15.83 -0.59 0.41
C ALA A 80 -16.20 0.68 -0.38
N ILE A 81 -16.15 0.62 -1.71
CA ILE A 81 -16.61 1.72 -2.58
C ILE A 81 -18.12 1.91 -2.44
N GLU A 82 -18.89 0.83 -2.38
CA GLU A 82 -20.33 0.86 -2.19
C GLU A 82 -20.71 1.53 -0.86
N ALA A 83 -20.06 1.11 0.23
CA ALA A 83 -20.23 1.74 1.54
C ALA A 83 -19.83 3.22 1.54
N TRP A 84 -18.73 3.56 0.89
CA TRP A 84 -18.28 4.95 0.75
C TRP A 84 -19.26 5.80 -0.07
N ALA A 85 -19.87 5.24 -1.11
CA ALA A 85 -20.81 5.96 -1.97
C ALA A 85 -22.09 6.35 -1.22
N THR A 86 -22.43 5.71 -0.12
CA THR A 86 -23.62 6.07 0.70
C THR A 86 -23.54 7.48 1.30
N GLN A 87 -22.33 8.05 1.43
CA GLN A 87 -22.15 9.42 1.93
C GLN A 87 -22.74 10.50 1.01
N PHE A 88 -22.98 10.19 -0.27
CA PHE A 88 -23.56 11.16 -1.17
C PHE A 88 -25.04 11.33 -0.92
N THR A 89 -25.44 12.54 -0.53
CA THR A 89 -26.83 12.90 -0.21
C THR A 89 -27.61 13.36 -1.43
N LYS A 90 -26.98 13.40 -2.62
CA LYS A 90 -27.60 13.81 -3.87
C LYS A 90 -27.34 12.79 -4.97
N CYS A 91 -28.30 12.68 -5.90
CA CYS A 91 -28.13 11.84 -7.09
C CYS A 91 -26.91 12.30 -7.92
N GLN A 92 -25.98 11.38 -8.19
CA GLN A 92 -24.78 11.72 -8.96
C GLN A 92 -25.00 11.78 -10.48
N TYR A 93 -26.11 11.21 -10.98
CA TYR A 93 -26.40 11.11 -12.42
C TYR A 93 -26.91 12.42 -13.01
N SER A 94 -27.83 13.11 -12.34
CA SER A 94 -28.34 14.40 -12.80
C SER A 94 -28.64 15.34 -11.63
N LYS A 95 -28.57 16.66 -11.93
CA LYS A 95 -29.05 17.69 -11.01
C LYS A 95 -30.59 17.77 -11.17
N HIS A 96 -31.28 17.43 -10.10
CA HIS A 96 -32.73 17.60 -10.04
C HIS A 96 -33.07 18.90 -9.34
N ASP A 97 -34.10 19.58 -9.81
CA ASP A 97 -34.64 20.81 -9.17
C ASP A 97 -35.21 20.49 -7.78
N ARG A 98 -35.68 19.25 -7.60
CA ARG A 98 -36.09 18.71 -6.29
C ARG A 98 -35.20 17.52 -5.91
N PRO A 99 -34.54 17.58 -4.75
CA PRO A 99 -33.75 16.43 -4.31
C PRO A 99 -34.67 15.23 -4.10
N SER A 100 -34.33 14.10 -4.72
CA SER A 100 -35.03 12.85 -4.42
C SER A 100 -34.71 12.44 -3.00
N THR A 101 -35.77 12.13 -2.23
CA THR A 101 -35.62 11.62 -0.86
C THR A 101 -35.13 10.16 -0.83
N ILE A 102 -35.26 9.46 -1.95
CA ILE A 102 -34.86 8.06 -2.09
C ILE A 102 -33.65 8.00 -3.01
N LEU A 103 -32.55 7.52 -2.47
CA LEU A 103 -31.33 7.27 -3.23
C LEU A 103 -30.85 5.85 -2.95
N ASP A 104 -30.52 5.14 -4.00
CA ASP A 104 -29.94 3.81 -3.93
C ASP A 104 -28.46 3.85 -4.30
N THR A 105 -27.68 2.88 -3.83
CA THR A 105 -26.30 2.71 -4.23
C THR A 105 -26.23 1.54 -5.18
N GLU A 106 -25.96 1.83 -6.44
CA GLU A 106 -25.92 0.83 -7.51
C GLU A 106 -24.51 0.49 -7.90
N ARG A 107 -24.24 -0.80 -8.06
CA ARG A 107 -22.95 -1.30 -8.55
C ARG A 107 -22.86 -1.11 -10.06
N VAL A 108 -21.74 -0.57 -10.51
CA VAL A 108 -21.44 -0.39 -11.92
C VAL A 108 -20.02 -0.93 -12.16
N GLY A 109 -19.92 -2.15 -12.70
CA GLY A 109 -18.66 -2.85 -12.82
C GLY A 109 -17.98 -3.07 -11.46
N HIS A 110 -16.76 -2.61 -11.32
CA HIS A 110 -15.98 -2.68 -10.06
C HIS A 110 -16.13 -1.41 -9.20
N SER A 111 -17.21 -0.67 -9.36
CA SER A 111 -17.48 0.58 -8.64
C SER A 111 -18.93 0.66 -8.14
N ALA A 112 -19.29 1.79 -7.54
CA ALA A 112 -20.66 2.08 -7.11
C ALA A 112 -21.00 3.55 -7.34
N VAL A 113 -22.29 3.81 -7.57
CA VAL A 113 -22.83 5.15 -7.83
C VAL A 113 -24.06 5.37 -6.98
N ARG A 114 -24.19 6.56 -6.36
CA ARG A 114 -25.39 6.97 -5.65
C ARG A 114 -26.39 7.60 -6.63
N ILE A 115 -27.52 6.95 -6.85
CA ILE A 115 -28.48 7.31 -7.90
C ILE A 115 -29.91 7.19 -7.42
N CYS A 116 -30.81 8.04 -7.93
CA CYS A 116 -32.22 7.89 -7.64
C CYS A 116 -32.89 6.91 -8.62
N PRO A 117 -34.02 6.27 -8.24
CA PRO A 117 -34.71 5.27 -9.06
C PRO A 117 -35.12 5.77 -10.45
N GLN A 118 -35.46 7.05 -10.55
CA GLN A 118 -35.83 7.66 -11.83
C GLN A 118 -34.63 7.72 -12.81
N CYS A 119 -33.48 8.21 -12.32
CA CYS A 119 -32.25 8.25 -13.13
C CYS A 119 -31.70 6.88 -13.47
N TYR A 120 -31.84 5.93 -12.55
CA TYR A 120 -31.46 4.54 -12.80
C TYR A 120 -32.26 3.92 -13.95
N LYS A 121 -33.58 4.11 -13.96
CA LYS A 121 -34.45 3.69 -15.06
C LYS A 121 -34.09 4.38 -16.37
N GLN A 122 -33.79 5.68 -16.35
CA GLN A 122 -33.38 6.43 -17.55
C GLN A 122 -32.05 5.95 -18.12
N SER A 123 -31.12 5.52 -17.26
CA SER A 123 -29.81 5.01 -17.68
C SER A 123 -29.84 3.55 -18.14
N CYS A 124 -31.00 2.88 -18.05
CA CYS A 124 -31.15 1.44 -18.30
C CYS A 124 -30.13 0.57 -17.54
N GLY A 125 -29.66 1.05 -16.39
CA GLY A 125 -28.64 0.36 -15.59
C GLY A 125 -27.21 0.37 -16.17
N SER A 126 -27.04 0.87 -17.40
CA SER A 126 -25.74 0.98 -18.08
C SER A 126 -25.78 2.12 -19.08
N SER A 127 -24.94 3.12 -18.87
CA SER A 127 -24.75 4.20 -19.85
C SER A 127 -23.32 4.73 -19.74
N PRO A 128 -22.72 5.26 -20.84
CA PRO A 128 -21.38 5.84 -20.80
C PRO A 128 -21.21 6.95 -19.74
N LYS A 129 -22.30 7.66 -19.43
CA LYS A 129 -22.31 8.66 -18.36
C LYS A 129 -22.23 8.01 -16.98
N LEU A 130 -22.97 6.93 -16.76
CA LEU A 130 -22.95 6.20 -15.50
C LEU A 130 -21.57 5.56 -15.24
N GLU A 131 -20.97 4.98 -16.28
CA GLU A 131 -19.62 4.40 -16.21
C GLU A 131 -18.55 5.46 -15.88
N LYS A 132 -18.65 6.67 -16.47
CA LYS A 132 -17.75 7.79 -16.12
C LYS A 132 -17.90 8.22 -14.66
N ILE A 133 -19.12 8.26 -14.13
CA ILE A 133 -19.35 8.58 -12.71
C ILE A 133 -18.76 7.49 -11.84
N ALA A 134 -18.97 6.22 -12.17
CA ALA A 134 -18.44 5.09 -11.48
C ALA A 134 -16.90 5.11 -11.46
N ALA A 135 -16.27 5.32 -12.60
CA ALA A 135 -14.82 5.44 -12.72
C ALA A 135 -14.26 6.57 -11.86
N ARG A 136 -14.92 7.73 -11.86
CA ARG A 136 -14.56 8.87 -11.00
C ARG A 136 -14.69 8.55 -9.51
N ASN A 137 -15.74 7.83 -9.12
CA ASN A 137 -15.94 7.40 -7.74
C ASN A 137 -14.84 6.47 -7.28
N THR A 138 -14.45 5.49 -8.12
CA THR A 138 -13.33 4.58 -7.84
C THR A 138 -12.03 5.37 -7.63
N ALA A 139 -11.68 6.27 -8.54
CA ALA A 139 -10.46 7.07 -8.43
C ALA A 139 -10.45 7.95 -7.16
N ARG A 140 -11.59 8.57 -6.82
CA ARG A 140 -11.73 9.36 -5.59
C ARG A 140 -11.59 8.50 -4.33
N TRP A 141 -12.27 7.36 -4.29
CA TRP A 141 -12.17 6.44 -3.17
C TRP A 141 -10.73 5.96 -2.94
N ILE A 142 -10.02 5.59 -4.02
CA ILE A 142 -8.62 5.19 -3.94
C ILE A 142 -7.77 6.34 -3.41
N ALA A 143 -7.96 7.55 -3.91
CA ALA A 143 -7.23 8.73 -3.45
C ALA A 143 -7.47 9.03 -1.96
N GLU A 144 -8.72 8.99 -1.51
CA GLU A 144 -9.09 9.19 -0.10
C GLU A 144 -8.50 8.08 0.79
N THR A 145 -8.54 6.82 0.34
CA THR A 145 -7.97 5.67 1.06
C THR A 145 -6.45 5.79 1.17
N ALA A 146 -5.77 6.18 0.09
CA ALA A 146 -4.33 6.40 0.08
C ALA A 146 -3.94 7.50 1.08
N LYS A 147 -4.63 8.63 1.07
CA LYS A 147 -4.42 9.74 2.02
C LYS A 147 -4.63 9.30 3.47
N HIS A 148 -5.71 8.57 3.73
CA HIS A 148 -6.00 8.07 5.07
C HIS A 148 -4.90 7.12 5.58
N ARG A 149 -4.41 6.20 4.72
CA ARG A 149 -3.34 5.26 5.09
C ARG A 149 -1.99 5.95 5.31
N LEU A 150 -1.69 6.98 4.53
CA LEU A 150 -0.48 7.78 4.69
C LEU A 150 -0.57 8.78 5.85
N LYS A 151 -1.74 8.93 6.47
CA LYS A 151 -2.03 9.92 7.51
C LYS A 151 -1.63 11.34 7.09
N SER A 152 -1.80 11.66 5.80
CA SER A 152 -1.46 12.95 5.23
C SER A 152 -2.70 13.78 4.94
N GLU A 153 -2.57 15.11 4.97
CA GLU A 153 -3.66 16.05 4.75
C GLU A 153 -3.63 16.68 3.36
N GLY A 154 -4.78 17.21 2.93
CA GLY A 154 -4.93 17.90 1.64
C GLY A 154 -5.12 16.94 0.46
N PRO A 155 -5.02 17.43 -0.79
CA PRO A 155 -5.15 16.60 -1.99
C PRO A 155 -4.00 15.57 -2.08
N LEU A 156 -4.29 14.41 -2.65
CA LEU A 156 -3.28 13.40 -2.92
C LEU A 156 -2.34 13.88 -4.02
N THR A 157 -1.04 13.83 -3.75
CA THR A 157 0.00 14.19 -4.72
C THR A 157 0.56 12.95 -5.41
N ILE A 158 1.24 13.13 -6.56
CA ILE A 158 1.87 11.99 -7.27
C ILE A 158 2.93 11.29 -6.39
N PRO A 159 3.84 11.98 -5.67
CA PRO A 159 4.78 11.30 -4.77
C PRO A 159 4.08 10.46 -3.69
N GLU A 160 2.99 10.96 -3.11
CA GLU A 160 2.20 10.21 -2.13
C GLU A 160 1.52 8.98 -2.76
N LEU A 161 0.98 9.11 -3.98
CA LEU A 161 0.42 7.98 -4.70
C LEU A 161 1.48 6.90 -4.97
N LEU A 162 2.69 7.27 -5.37
CA LEU A 162 3.79 6.34 -5.59
C LEU A 162 4.16 5.63 -4.28
N LEU A 163 4.32 6.39 -3.19
CA LEU A 163 4.61 5.80 -1.88
C LEU A 163 3.51 4.82 -1.44
N TRP A 164 2.24 5.24 -1.54
CA TRP A 164 1.12 4.36 -1.20
C TRP A 164 1.08 3.11 -2.07
N SER A 165 1.31 3.23 -3.38
CA SER A 165 1.29 2.10 -4.31
C SER A 165 2.39 1.08 -4.01
N MET A 166 3.58 1.53 -3.56
CA MET A 166 4.64 0.63 -3.07
C MET A 166 4.20 -0.12 -1.81
N LEU A 167 3.65 0.59 -0.83
CA LEU A 167 3.16 -0.01 0.42
C LEU A 167 1.99 -0.98 0.18
N ALA A 168 1.17 -0.71 -0.83
CA ALA A 168 0.02 -1.54 -1.21
C ALA A 168 0.39 -2.71 -2.16
N GLY A 169 1.63 -2.79 -2.64
CA GLY A 169 2.10 -3.82 -3.57
C GLY A 169 1.50 -3.72 -4.97
N VAL A 170 1.18 -2.51 -5.42
CA VAL A 170 0.58 -2.21 -6.74
C VAL A 170 1.39 -1.19 -7.55
N PHE A 171 2.63 -0.94 -7.15
CA PHE A 171 3.50 0.04 -7.80
C PHE A 171 3.83 -0.33 -9.26
N ASP A 172 3.89 -1.62 -9.57
CA ASP A 172 4.10 -2.14 -10.92
C ASP A 172 3.02 -1.67 -11.92
N LEU A 173 1.84 -1.30 -11.43
CA LEU A 173 0.72 -0.82 -12.24
C LEU A 173 0.77 0.69 -12.52
N ILE A 174 1.61 1.45 -11.85
CA ILE A 174 1.76 2.89 -12.09
C ILE A 174 2.34 3.11 -13.50
N PRO A 175 1.75 3.99 -14.33
CA PRO A 175 2.32 4.33 -15.62
C PRO A 175 3.70 4.97 -15.51
N GLU A 176 4.63 4.57 -16.37
CA GLU A 176 6.00 5.08 -16.38
C GLU A 176 6.07 6.60 -16.52
N GLU A 177 5.21 7.19 -17.34
CA GLU A 177 5.10 8.64 -17.54
C GLU A 177 4.74 9.38 -16.24
N VAL A 178 3.89 8.78 -15.39
CA VAL A 178 3.53 9.36 -14.09
C VAL A 178 4.68 9.23 -13.11
N ALA A 179 5.34 8.06 -13.04
CA ALA A 179 6.51 7.86 -12.19
C ALA A 179 7.65 8.84 -12.56
N ARG A 180 7.76 9.18 -13.83
CA ARG A 180 8.76 10.11 -14.33
C ARG A 180 8.57 11.56 -13.90
N THR A 181 7.32 11.99 -13.62
CA THR A 181 7.05 13.37 -13.16
C THR A 181 7.65 13.71 -11.80
N VAL A 182 8.02 12.72 -10.99
CA VAL A 182 8.69 12.93 -9.69
C VAL A 182 10.22 12.89 -9.80
N THR A 183 10.74 12.65 -10.99
CA THR A 183 12.17 12.66 -11.27
C THR A 183 12.42 13.72 -12.35
N ASP A 184 13.39 14.60 -12.17
CA ASP A 184 13.75 15.63 -13.17
C ASP A 184 14.39 15.02 -14.43
N ARG A 185 13.93 13.86 -14.87
CA ARG A 185 14.46 13.18 -16.05
C ARG A 185 13.69 13.60 -17.29
N PRO A 186 14.40 14.02 -18.34
CA PRO A 186 13.78 14.36 -19.61
C PRO A 186 13.08 13.14 -20.23
N GLU A 187 12.06 13.41 -21.00
CA GLU A 187 11.41 12.37 -21.80
C GLU A 187 12.41 11.73 -22.77
N PRO A 188 12.33 10.39 -22.96
CA PRO A 188 13.18 9.75 -23.95
C PRO A 188 12.84 10.32 -25.33
N LYS A 189 13.83 10.91 -25.96
CA LYS A 189 13.67 11.41 -27.34
C LYS A 189 13.41 10.22 -28.25
N VAL A 190 12.22 10.16 -28.83
CA VAL A 190 11.94 9.22 -29.92
C VAL A 190 12.76 9.64 -31.11
N ILE A 191 13.85 8.95 -31.36
CA ILE A 191 14.68 9.22 -32.52
C ILE A 191 14.27 8.20 -33.58
N SER A 192 13.61 8.67 -34.62
CA SER A 192 13.29 7.87 -35.80
C SER A 192 14.54 7.67 -36.65
N GLY A 193 14.87 6.41 -37.01
CA GLY A 193 15.96 6.06 -37.87
C GLY A 193 16.65 4.73 -37.49
N THR A 194 17.39 4.13 -38.43
CA THR A 194 18.16 2.91 -38.19
C THR A 194 19.37 3.25 -37.32
N ARG A 195 19.51 2.62 -36.16
CA ARG A 195 20.65 2.78 -35.25
C ARG A 195 21.42 1.49 -35.11
N LYS A 196 22.70 1.60 -34.80
CA LYS A 196 23.51 0.47 -34.36
C LYS A 196 23.11 0.11 -32.93
N GLU A 197 23.09 -1.18 -32.60
CA GLU A 197 22.72 -1.68 -31.26
C GLU A 197 23.63 -1.12 -30.16
N SER A 198 24.92 -0.83 -30.51
CA SER A 198 25.88 -0.15 -29.63
C SER A 198 25.49 1.29 -29.24
N ASP A 199 24.60 1.93 -30.00
CA ASP A 199 24.21 3.31 -29.79
C ASP A 199 22.86 3.41 -29.03
N MET A 200 22.33 2.25 -28.62
CA MET A 200 21.12 2.17 -27.79
C MET A 200 21.50 2.36 -26.33
N ASP A 201 21.23 3.54 -25.80
CA ASP A 201 21.36 3.81 -24.37
C ASP A 201 20.16 3.19 -23.64
N CYS A 202 20.33 1.96 -23.16
CA CYS A 202 19.31 1.24 -22.38
C CYS A 202 19.27 1.79 -20.95
N GLN A 203 18.75 3.01 -20.78
CA GLN A 203 18.52 3.52 -19.43
C GLN A 203 17.39 2.73 -18.77
N PRO A 204 17.59 2.26 -17.52
CA PRO A 204 16.54 1.55 -16.81
C PRO A 204 15.32 2.44 -16.63
N ALA A 205 14.14 1.86 -16.69
CA ALA A 205 12.88 2.56 -16.46
C ALA A 205 12.93 3.30 -15.12
N VAL A 206 12.34 4.49 -15.05
CA VAL A 206 12.32 5.31 -13.82
C VAL A 206 11.67 4.53 -12.67
N LYS A 207 10.66 3.72 -12.95
CA LYS A 207 10.03 2.82 -11.98
C LYS A 207 11.01 1.85 -11.33
N GLU A 208 11.90 1.24 -12.13
CA GLU A 208 12.93 0.32 -11.59
C GLU A 208 13.93 1.05 -10.70
N LEU A 209 14.30 2.28 -11.06
CA LEU A 209 15.19 3.10 -10.24
C LEU A 209 14.54 3.50 -8.91
N ILE A 210 13.28 3.93 -8.94
CA ILE A 210 12.53 4.26 -7.73
C ILE A 210 12.39 3.01 -6.85
N ALA A 211 12.03 1.85 -7.42
CA ALA A 211 11.92 0.60 -6.70
C ALA A 211 13.26 0.17 -6.08
N LYS A 212 14.36 0.26 -6.82
CA LYS A 212 15.72 -0.04 -6.32
C LYS A 212 16.15 0.92 -5.20
N GLN A 213 15.82 2.21 -5.29
CA GLN A 213 16.11 3.17 -4.23
C GLN A 213 15.26 2.92 -2.98
N ALA A 214 13.99 2.58 -3.14
CA ALA A 214 13.12 2.21 -2.02
C ALA A 214 13.60 0.93 -1.31
N GLN A 215 14.15 -0.05 -2.06
CA GLN A 215 14.70 -1.28 -1.49
C GLN A 215 16.03 -1.07 -0.75
N LYS A 216 16.82 -0.06 -1.11
CA LYS A 216 18.11 0.26 -0.45
C LYS A 216 17.97 0.91 0.92
N CYS A 217 16.77 1.30 1.31
CA CYS A 217 16.52 1.89 2.61
C CYS A 217 16.28 0.82 3.68
N PHE A 218 17.29 0.06 4.06
CA PHE A 218 17.30 -0.54 5.40
C PHE A 218 17.34 0.62 6.40
N LYS A 219 16.21 0.94 7.00
CA LYS A 219 16.19 1.86 8.14
C LYS A 219 16.78 1.11 9.34
N VAL A 220 18.03 1.41 9.62
CA VAL A 220 18.57 1.13 10.96
C VAL A 220 17.96 2.17 11.90
N ASP A 221 17.09 1.74 12.79
CA ASP A 221 16.62 2.58 13.89
C ASP A 221 17.64 2.42 15.03
N PRO A 222 18.47 3.46 15.33
CA PRO A 222 19.45 3.39 16.41
C PRO A 222 18.79 3.37 17.80
N GLU A 223 17.50 3.73 17.88
CA GLU A 223 16.74 3.85 19.12
C GLU A 223 15.59 2.84 19.21
N VAL A 224 15.75 1.63 18.60
CA VAL A 224 14.71 0.61 18.72
C VAL A 224 14.35 0.37 20.18
N PRO A 225 13.05 0.33 20.53
CA PRO A 225 12.63 0.15 21.93
C PRO A 225 13.24 -1.05 22.61
N GLY A 226 13.56 -2.10 21.84
CA GLY A 226 14.24 -3.31 22.32
C GLY A 226 15.69 -3.06 22.78
N ALA A 227 16.37 -2.00 22.31
CA ALA A 227 17.75 -1.69 22.69
C ALA A 227 17.88 -1.26 24.17
N PHE A 228 16.81 -0.73 24.76
CA PHE A 228 16.76 -0.26 26.14
C PHE A 228 16.28 -1.32 27.13
N VAL A 229 15.96 -2.52 26.68
CA VAL A 229 15.52 -3.63 27.52
C VAL A 229 16.72 -4.53 27.84
N LEU A 230 17.01 -4.76 29.13
CA LEU A 230 18.12 -5.60 29.60
C LEU A 230 18.15 -7.01 28.96
N ARG A 231 17.00 -7.56 28.60
CA ARG A 231 16.85 -8.82 27.85
C ARG A 231 15.74 -8.67 26.80
N PRO A 232 16.02 -8.05 25.65
CA PRO A 232 15.02 -7.86 24.62
C PRO A 232 14.55 -9.22 24.08
N LYS A 233 13.25 -9.40 23.99
CA LYS A 233 12.66 -10.57 23.34
C LYS A 233 12.89 -10.43 21.83
N LYS A 234 13.71 -11.30 21.26
CA LYS A 234 13.97 -11.30 19.80
C LYS A 234 12.68 -11.61 19.05
N THR A 235 12.26 -10.72 18.18
CA THR A 235 11.15 -10.98 17.26
C THR A 235 11.70 -11.75 16.05
N ARG A 236 11.11 -12.90 15.73
CA ARG A 236 11.49 -13.68 14.55
C ARG A 236 11.14 -12.92 13.27
N ALA A 237 12.11 -12.77 12.38
CA ALA A 237 11.85 -12.32 11.01
C ALA A 237 11.32 -13.53 10.22
N GLU A 238 10.08 -13.40 9.73
CA GLU A 238 9.39 -14.45 8.97
C GLU A 238 9.23 -14.02 7.52
N ASP A 239 9.68 -14.84 6.57
CA ASP A 239 9.50 -14.63 5.14
C ASP A 239 9.18 -15.95 4.43
N SER A 240 7.90 -16.17 4.20
CA SER A 240 7.41 -17.38 3.53
C SER A 240 7.76 -17.43 2.03
N LYS A 241 8.10 -16.31 1.41
CA LYS A 241 8.54 -16.28 0.00
C LYS A 241 9.99 -16.76 -0.07
N TYR A 242 10.82 -16.26 0.84
CA TYR A 242 12.22 -16.68 0.94
C TYR A 242 12.32 -18.17 1.23
N THR A 243 11.65 -18.68 2.25
CA THR A 243 11.71 -20.12 2.61
C THR A 243 11.18 -21.03 1.49
N ARG A 244 10.17 -20.61 0.72
CA ARG A 244 9.75 -21.33 -0.50
C ARG A 244 10.81 -21.31 -1.60
N TRP A 245 11.49 -20.18 -1.78
CA TRP A 245 12.57 -20.08 -2.73
C TRP A 245 13.77 -20.95 -2.33
N VAL A 246 14.15 -20.99 -1.05
CA VAL A 246 15.20 -21.88 -0.50
C VAL A 246 14.94 -23.34 -0.91
N LYS A 247 13.71 -23.83 -0.85
CA LYS A 247 13.34 -25.19 -1.29
C LYS A 247 13.63 -25.48 -2.76
N THR A 248 13.78 -24.46 -3.57
CA THR A 248 14.09 -24.63 -5.01
C THR A 248 15.58 -24.69 -5.31
N ARG A 249 16.44 -24.51 -4.30
CA ARG A 249 17.89 -24.50 -4.45
C ARG A 249 18.50 -25.90 -4.26
N PRO A 250 19.68 -26.15 -4.80
CA PRO A 250 20.39 -27.38 -4.53
C PRO A 250 20.68 -27.56 -3.03
N CYS A 251 20.65 -28.78 -2.55
CA CYS A 251 21.03 -29.12 -1.18
C CYS A 251 22.49 -28.75 -0.91
N CYS A 252 22.76 -27.99 0.15
CA CYS A 252 24.13 -27.59 0.53
C CYS A 252 25.02 -28.80 0.92
N GLY A 253 24.44 -29.91 1.38
CA GLY A 253 25.21 -31.10 1.73
C GLY A 253 25.58 -31.94 0.50
N CYS A 254 24.62 -32.38 -0.30
CA CYS A 254 24.85 -33.38 -1.34
C CYS A 254 24.58 -32.89 -2.76
N GLY A 255 24.15 -31.64 -2.95
CA GLY A 255 23.84 -31.06 -4.27
C GLY A 255 22.53 -31.54 -4.91
N ALA A 256 21.81 -32.49 -4.29
CA ALA A 256 20.51 -32.95 -4.77
C ALA A 256 19.44 -31.86 -4.64
N ARG A 257 18.26 -32.07 -5.22
CA ARG A 257 17.14 -31.17 -5.02
C ARG A 257 16.78 -31.06 -3.54
N SER A 258 16.67 -29.85 -3.02
CA SER A 258 16.25 -29.64 -1.63
C SER A 258 14.73 -29.74 -1.48
N ASP A 259 14.31 -30.20 -0.31
CA ASP A 259 12.91 -30.32 0.06
C ASP A 259 12.56 -29.39 1.23
N ASP A 260 13.53 -29.13 2.10
CA ASP A 260 13.33 -28.39 3.34
C ASP A 260 14.27 -27.19 3.48
N PRO A 261 13.74 -26.02 3.89
CA PRO A 261 14.55 -24.92 4.39
C PRO A 261 14.94 -25.26 5.83
N HIS A 262 16.17 -25.73 6.03
CA HIS A 262 16.66 -26.07 7.36
C HIS A 262 17.11 -24.82 8.11
N HIS A 263 16.46 -24.50 9.22
CA HIS A 263 16.93 -23.46 10.13
C HIS A 263 18.15 -23.97 10.91
N ILE A 264 19.26 -23.21 10.87
CA ILE A 264 20.48 -23.61 11.59
C ILE A 264 20.19 -23.82 13.08
N ILE A 265 20.78 -24.86 13.66
CA ILE A 265 20.60 -25.27 15.06
C ILE A 265 21.93 -25.29 15.80
N GLY A 266 21.88 -25.23 17.14
CA GLY A 266 23.10 -25.36 17.99
C GLY A 266 23.92 -24.07 18.13
N HIS A 267 23.61 -22.98 17.42
CA HIS A 267 24.38 -21.74 17.41
C HIS A 267 23.70 -20.55 18.16
N GLY A 268 22.75 -20.83 19.05
CA GLY A 268 22.07 -19.82 19.87
C GLY A 268 21.04 -18.96 19.11
N GLN A 269 20.75 -19.28 17.85
CA GLN A 269 19.76 -18.55 17.04
C GLN A 269 18.33 -19.05 17.24
N GLY A 270 18.17 -20.27 17.74
CA GLY A 270 16.91 -20.89 18.13
C GLY A 270 17.07 -21.67 19.43
N GLY A 271 15.98 -22.15 20.01
CA GLY A 271 15.98 -22.97 21.21
C GLY A 271 14.69 -23.81 21.27
N MET A 272 14.50 -24.60 22.38
CA MET A 272 13.27 -25.36 22.56
C MET A 272 12.05 -24.44 22.42
N GLY A 273 11.26 -24.66 21.37
CA GLY A 273 10.05 -23.86 21.07
C GLY A 273 10.29 -22.53 20.35
N THR A 274 11.55 -22.17 19.99
CA THR A 274 11.84 -20.93 19.27
C THR A 274 12.62 -21.24 17.99
N LYS A 275 12.05 -20.95 16.83
CA LYS A 275 12.75 -21.09 15.54
C LYS A 275 13.66 -19.88 15.31
N ALA A 276 14.78 -20.08 14.63
CA ALA A 276 15.62 -19.01 14.11
C ALA A 276 14.86 -18.15 13.08
N HIS A 277 15.41 -16.99 12.71
CA HIS A 277 14.88 -16.17 11.62
C HIS A 277 14.83 -16.97 10.31
N ASP A 278 13.84 -16.72 9.46
CA ASP A 278 13.71 -17.44 8.18
C ASP A 278 14.89 -17.21 7.24
N PHE A 279 15.60 -16.10 7.39
CA PHE A 279 16.86 -15.84 6.67
C PHE A 279 18.04 -16.70 7.16
N PHE A 280 17.91 -17.36 8.31
CA PHE A 280 18.94 -18.27 8.85
C PHE A 280 18.62 -19.73 8.47
N THR A 281 18.32 -19.93 7.17
CA THR A 281 18.02 -21.23 6.60
C THR A 281 18.98 -21.59 5.48
N ILE A 282 19.33 -22.87 5.40
CA ILE A 282 20.06 -23.48 4.29
C ILE A 282 19.17 -24.50 3.58
N PRO A 283 19.31 -24.67 2.24
CA PRO A 283 18.56 -25.68 1.51
C PRO A 283 19.13 -27.07 1.79
N LEU A 284 18.30 -27.98 2.29
CA LEU A 284 18.66 -29.39 2.49
C LEU A 284 17.62 -30.31 1.84
N CYS A 285 18.07 -31.44 1.29
CA CYS A 285 17.19 -32.53 0.94
C CYS A 285 16.79 -33.30 2.23
N ARG A 286 15.68 -34.04 2.17
CA ARG A 286 15.19 -34.79 3.33
C ARG A 286 16.28 -35.66 3.98
N LYS A 287 17.07 -36.39 3.18
CA LYS A 287 18.13 -37.25 3.67
C LYS A 287 19.21 -36.47 4.47
N CYS A 288 19.71 -35.35 3.91
CA CYS A 288 20.72 -34.55 4.61
C CYS A 288 20.13 -33.83 5.83
N HIS A 289 18.87 -33.43 5.77
CA HIS A 289 18.16 -32.81 6.88
C HIS A 289 18.01 -33.76 8.06
N ASP A 290 17.59 -35.00 7.79
CA ASP A 290 17.41 -36.01 8.83
C ASP A 290 18.77 -36.44 9.44
N ALA A 291 19.80 -36.65 8.61
CA ALA A 291 21.16 -36.96 9.06
C ALA A 291 21.76 -35.85 9.94
N LEU A 292 21.52 -34.57 9.58
CA LEU A 292 21.95 -33.44 10.39
C LEU A 292 21.25 -33.41 11.74
N HIS A 293 19.98 -33.74 11.80
CA HIS A 293 19.22 -33.79 13.06
C HIS A 293 19.61 -35.02 13.92
N GLU A 294 20.11 -36.09 13.31
CA GLU A 294 20.60 -37.29 14.02
C GLU A 294 21.92 -37.01 14.73
N ASP A 295 22.91 -36.43 14.02
CA ASP A 295 24.19 -36.03 14.61
C ASP A 295 24.79 -34.82 13.88
N VAL A 296 24.67 -33.66 14.50
CA VAL A 296 25.17 -32.38 13.95
C VAL A 296 26.70 -32.44 13.77
N ALA A 297 27.45 -32.99 14.69
CA ALA A 297 28.92 -32.97 14.66
C ALA A 297 29.45 -33.85 13.53
N VAL A 298 28.89 -35.03 13.35
CA VAL A 298 29.24 -35.93 12.24
C VAL A 298 28.88 -35.32 10.90
N TRP A 299 27.67 -34.75 10.79
CA TRP A 299 27.24 -34.14 9.57
C TRP A 299 28.11 -32.92 9.17
N GLU A 300 28.42 -32.04 10.13
CA GLU A 300 29.29 -30.87 9.87
C GLU A 300 30.73 -31.27 9.55
N ALA A 301 31.24 -32.38 10.06
CA ALA A 301 32.55 -32.89 9.68
C ALA A 301 32.61 -33.31 8.20
N GLU A 302 31.51 -33.84 7.64
CA GLU A 302 31.44 -34.29 6.26
C GLU A 302 31.11 -33.14 5.27
N HIS A 303 30.24 -32.20 5.68
CA HIS A 303 29.63 -31.24 4.75
C HIS A 303 30.02 -29.79 5.03
N GLY A 304 30.72 -29.51 6.13
CA GLY A 304 31.06 -28.16 6.58
C GLY A 304 30.08 -27.62 7.62
N SER A 305 30.52 -26.59 8.32
CA SER A 305 29.73 -25.96 9.39
C SER A 305 28.45 -25.31 8.82
N GLN A 306 27.32 -25.53 9.50
CA GLN A 306 26.05 -24.90 9.16
C GLN A 306 26.17 -23.38 9.07
N VAL A 307 27.00 -22.74 9.91
CA VAL A 307 27.21 -21.30 9.90
C VAL A 307 27.96 -20.86 8.64
N GLN A 308 28.95 -21.58 8.21
CA GLN A 308 29.69 -21.31 7.00
C GLN A 308 28.78 -21.48 5.78
N LEU A 309 28.08 -22.59 5.68
CA LEU A 309 27.12 -22.86 4.60
C LEU A 309 26.01 -21.82 4.56
N LEU A 310 25.53 -21.36 5.69
CA LEU A 310 24.56 -20.26 5.75
C LEU A 310 25.15 -18.96 5.22
N PHE A 311 26.40 -18.63 5.60
CA PHE A 311 27.04 -17.41 5.13
C PHE A 311 27.21 -17.40 3.62
N GLU A 312 27.72 -18.52 3.06
CA GLU A 312 27.88 -18.71 1.62
C GLU A 312 26.52 -18.64 0.89
N PHE A 313 25.48 -19.25 1.46
CA PHE A 313 24.15 -19.23 0.88
C PHE A 313 23.50 -17.85 0.95
N LEU A 314 23.73 -17.07 2.03
CA LEU A 314 23.28 -15.69 2.12
C LEU A 314 24.01 -14.79 1.12
N ASP A 315 25.33 -14.92 0.99
CA ASP A 315 26.11 -14.17 0.01
C ASP A 315 25.60 -14.43 -1.41
N PHE A 316 25.39 -15.70 -1.75
CA PHE A 316 24.75 -16.08 -3.01
C PHE A 316 23.35 -15.46 -3.15
N SER A 317 22.51 -15.50 -2.11
CA SER A 317 21.15 -15.02 -2.14
C SER A 317 21.08 -13.50 -2.35
N PHE A 318 21.99 -12.74 -1.73
CA PHE A 318 22.16 -11.31 -1.97
C PHE A 318 22.73 -11.03 -3.36
N GLY A 319 23.73 -11.80 -3.79
CA GLY A 319 24.40 -11.63 -5.08
C GLY A 319 23.47 -11.76 -6.27
N ILE A 320 22.48 -12.65 -6.21
CA ILE A 320 21.47 -12.83 -7.27
C ILE A 320 20.19 -12.02 -7.05
N GLY A 321 20.10 -11.23 -5.96
CA GLY A 321 18.93 -10.42 -5.64
C GLY A 321 17.71 -11.20 -5.14
N ALA A 322 17.90 -12.41 -4.60
CA ALA A 322 16.84 -13.19 -3.97
C ALA A 322 16.45 -12.61 -2.60
N ILE A 323 17.38 -11.93 -1.96
CA ILE A 323 17.20 -11.07 -0.78
C ILE A 323 17.60 -9.66 -1.22
N ALA A 324 16.68 -8.72 -1.05
CA ALA A 324 16.87 -7.32 -1.40
C ALA A 324 16.53 -6.40 -0.23
#